data_d8a405a22172db3470067f51f5c4ca36
#
_entry.id   d8a405a22172db3470067f51f5c4ca36
#
_cell.length_a   1.000
_cell.length_b   1.000
_cell.length_c   1.000
_cell.angle_alpha   90.00
_cell.angle_beta   90.00
_cell.angle_gamma   90.00
#
_symmetry.space_group_name_H-M   'P 1'
#
loop_
_entity.id
_entity.type
_entity.pdbx_description
1 polymer ?
#
loop_
_entity_poly.entity_id
_entity_poly.type
_entity_poly.pdbx_seq_one_letter_code
_entity_poly.pdbx_strand_id
1 'polypeptide(L)'
;MRSPVRSILLVPLIALAALAAPARAHAETSNPGAHYLFVWAGDKDKKGNDFLAVIDADAASPSYGHLLTTVATDQKTEQVHHTEYSMPASAMLFANDHEAGRTFIFDLHDALHPKVAASFQDMDGYMHPHSYVRLPNGHVLATFQHAHHSGMHGEGKSGGLVEIDDGGKVIRSASSADPTFADALLMPYGLVVLPQIDRVLSTNSSMHDDDIFSGVTYQVWRLSDLKLLKTAYLDTGANRYGHVSPEEPRLGPDGAVYIQTLGCGIERITAIATMEPKAKLVHTFAGNWCGVPTIVGHFLVQSVPAVHGFVVLDISDGARPREVSRLVMSDSYAPHWTAWDPGTQRLVVTSGNTPDDRLYLLKLDPSKGTLTIDDAFRDVDTKVGFNFAEREWPHGWKGVGKPHGAVFSR
;
A
#
# COMPACT_ATOMS: atom_id res chain seq x y z
N MET A 1 55.19 24.39 -86.31
CA MET A 1 55.59 24.58 -84.88
C MET A 1 54.44 24.07 -84.04
N ARG A 2 54.68 22.99 -83.32
CA ARG A 2 53.65 22.25 -82.60
C ARG A 2 53.62 22.68 -81.11
N SER A 3 52.48 23.15 -80.62
CA SER A 3 52.25 23.44 -79.20
C SER A 3 51.85 22.15 -78.46
N PRO A 4 52.27 21.90 -77.24
CA PRO A 4 51.90 20.75 -76.47
C PRO A 4 50.57 20.97 -75.73
N VAL A 5 49.74 19.96 -75.82
CA VAL A 5 48.49 19.83 -75.06
C VAL A 5 48.82 19.36 -73.61
N ARG A 6 48.38 20.14 -72.61
CA ARG A 6 48.45 19.72 -71.21
C ARG A 6 47.18 18.97 -70.84
N SER A 7 47.34 17.69 -70.50
CA SER A 7 46.26 16.86 -69.92
C SER A 7 46.08 17.18 -68.47
N ILE A 8 44.87 17.55 -68.06
CA ILE A 8 44.45 17.73 -66.68
C ILE A 8 43.83 16.37 -66.18
N LEU A 9 44.49 15.74 -65.23
CA LEU A 9 43.94 14.57 -64.50
C LEU A 9 42.94 15.10 -63.51
N LEU A 10 41.64 14.73 -63.66
CA LEU A 10 40.61 14.84 -62.62
C LEU A 10 40.71 13.62 -61.72
N VAL A 11 40.97 13.87 -60.43
CA VAL A 11 40.87 12.87 -59.36
C VAL A 11 39.46 12.94 -58.78
N PRO A 12 38.70 11.86 -58.74
CA PRO A 12 37.38 11.89 -58.12
C PRO A 12 37.52 11.82 -56.59
N LEU A 13 36.96 12.80 -55.89
CA LEU A 13 36.79 12.79 -54.42
C LEU A 13 35.64 11.82 -54.10
N ILE A 14 35.97 10.67 -53.52
CA ILE A 14 34.98 9.75 -52.97
C ILE A 14 34.63 10.25 -51.55
N ALA A 15 33.45 10.85 -51.41
CA ALA A 15 32.87 11.19 -50.11
C ALA A 15 32.38 9.93 -49.41
N LEU A 16 33.08 9.51 -48.35
CA LEU A 16 32.64 8.45 -47.46
C LEU A 16 31.52 9.01 -46.57
N ALA A 17 30.26 8.71 -46.91
CA ALA A 17 29.12 8.94 -46.00
C ALA A 17 29.17 7.91 -44.91
N ALA A 18 29.55 8.31 -43.69
CA ALA A 18 29.43 7.51 -42.50
C ALA A 18 27.92 7.40 -42.13
N LEU A 19 27.30 6.27 -42.43
CA LEU A 19 25.99 5.92 -41.94
C LEU A 19 26.11 5.67 -40.40
N ALA A 20 25.70 6.66 -39.60
CA ALA A 20 25.46 6.47 -38.19
C ALA A 20 24.28 5.52 -38.06
N ALA A 21 24.55 4.28 -37.69
CA ALA A 21 23.51 3.34 -37.25
C ALA A 21 22.81 3.91 -36.03
N PRO A 22 21.47 3.90 -35.93
CA PRO A 22 20.80 4.30 -34.73
C PRO A 22 21.20 3.30 -33.61
N ALA A 23 21.68 3.84 -32.48
CA ALA A 23 21.88 3.06 -31.28
C ALA A 23 20.54 2.40 -30.92
N ARG A 24 20.46 1.08 -31.11
CA ARG A 24 19.38 0.29 -30.55
C ARG A 24 19.50 0.42 -29.04
N ALA A 25 18.57 1.14 -28.42
CA ALA A 25 18.31 1.01 -27.00
C ALA A 25 18.01 -0.49 -26.76
N HIS A 26 18.92 -1.19 -26.09
CA HIS A 26 18.61 -2.50 -25.56
C HIS A 26 17.47 -2.29 -24.55
N ALA A 27 16.28 -2.79 -24.88
CA ALA A 27 15.27 -3.03 -23.86
C ALA A 27 15.90 -4.04 -22.91
N GLU A 28 16.29 -3.60 -21.73
CA GLU A 28 16.65 -4.49 -20.64
C GLU A 28 15.39 -5.30 -20.27
N THR A 29 15.36 -6.55 -20.69
CA THR A 29 14.33 -7.51 -20.25
C THR A 29 14.52 -7.72 -18.75
N SER A 30 13.44 -7.72 -17.98
CA SER A 30 13.46 -8.06 -16.55
C SER A 30 14.31 -9.30 -16.31
N ASN A 31 15.34 -9.16 -15.45
CA ASN A 31 16.24 -10.25 -15.13
C ASN A 31 15.47 -11.29 -14.29
N PRO A 32 15.38 -12.58 -14.71
CA PRO A 32 14.76 -13.60 -13.88
C PRO A 32 15.56 -13.79 -12.59
N GLY A 33 15.11 -13.20 -11.49
CA GLY A 33 15.80 -13.15 -10.19
C GLY A 33 15.99 -11.75 -9.65
N ALA A 34 15.74 -10.69 -10.43
CA ALA A 34 15.73 -9.33 -9.94
C ALA A 34 14.54 -9.13 -8.98
N HIS A 35 14.78 -8.40 -7.89
CA HIS A 35 13.77 -8.10 -6.89
C HIS A 35 13.48 -6.61 -6.86
N TYR A 36 12.21 -6.24 -6.88
CA TYR A 36 11.76 -4.84 -7.01
C TYR A 36 10.88 -4.44 -5.84
N LEU A 37 10.90 -3.16 -5.52
CA LEU A 37 9.96 -2.51 -4.63
C LEU A 37 9.15 -1.50 -5.44
N PHE A 38 7.82 -1.65 -5.42
CA PHE A 38 6.87 -0.73 -6.02
C PHE A 38 6.31 0.19 -4.95
N VAL A 39 6.38 1.49 -5.18
CA VAL A 39 5.95 2.51 -4.21
C VAL A 39 4.95 3.45 -4.86
N TRP A 40 3.75 3.50 -4.33
CA TRP A 40 2.71 4.42 -4.74
C TRP A 40 2.95 5.79 -4.07
N ALA A 41 3.08 6.83 -4.87
CA ALA A 41 3.45 8.17 -4.40
C ALA A 41 2.65 9.26 -5.12
N GLY A 42 2.22 10.28 -4.37
CA GLY A 42 1.66 11.52 -4.88
C GLY A 42 2.73 12.62 -4.98
N ASP A 43 2.37 13.72 -5.64
CA ASP A 43 3.13 14.96 -5.57
C ASP A 43 2.69 15.77 -4.35
N LYS A 44 3.61 16.01 -3.42
CA LYS A 44 3.36 16.79 -2.19
C LYS A 44 2.76 18.18 -2.45
N ASP A 45 3.08 18.79 -3.59
CA ASP A 45 2.62 20.12 -3.98
C ASP A 45 1.42 20.09 -4.96
N LYS A 46 0.93 18.91 -5.37
CA LYS A 46 -0.16 18.71 -6.34
C LYS A 46 0.10 19.35 -7.72
N LYS A 47 1.36 19.52 -8.11
CA LYS A 47 1.76 20.10 -9.40
C LYS A 47 2.03 19.05 -10.47
N GLY A 48 2.69 17.97 -10.08
CA GLY A 48 2.94 16.79 -10.91
C GLY A 48 1.82 15.76 -10.79
N ASN A 49 1.92 14.72 -11.63
CA ASN A 49 1.00 13.59 -11.57
C ASN A 49 1.45 12.59 -10.50
N ASP A 50 0.49 11.93 -9.86
CA ASP A 50 0.74 10.79 -8.99
C ASP A 50 1.38 9.66 -9.79
N PHE A 51 2.25 8.88 -9.17
CA PHE A 51 3.08 7.92 -9.88
C PHE A 51 3.41 6.68 -9.03
N LEU A 52 3.63 5.56 -9.71
CA LEU A 52 4.24 4.38 -9.12
C LEU A 52 5.75 4.42 -9.41
N ALA A 53 6.56 4.37 -8.34
CA ALA A 53 8.02 4.26 -8.46
C ALA A 53 8.45 2.80 -8.37
N VAL A 54 9.45 2.42 -9.17
CA VAL A 54 10.09 1.10 -9.13
C VAL A 54 11.52 1.28 -8.63
N ILE A 55 11.84 0.64 -7.52
CA ILE A 55 13.12 0.74 -6.82
C ILE A 55 13.77 -0.64 -6.82
N ASP A 56 15.08 -0.70 -7.03
CA ASP A 56 15.84 -1.93 -6.90
C ASP A 56 15.84 -2.44 -5.46
N ALA A 57 15.26 -3.58 -5.21
CA ALA A 57 15.17 -4.25 -3.91
C ALA A 57 16.01 -5.53 -3.83
N ASP A 58 16.83 -5.84 -4.85
CA ASP A 58 17.76 -6.95 -4.82
C ASP A 58 19.02 -6.56 -4.01
N ALA A 59 19.16 -7.15 -2.83
CA ALA A 59 20.30 -6.87 -1.95
C ALA A 59 21.67 -7.31 -2.52
N ALA A 60 21.69 -8.11 -3.59
CA ALA A 60 22.92 -8.48 -4.30
C ALA A 60 23.24 -7.52 -5.45
N SER A 61 22.30 -6.63 -5.81
CA SER A 61 22.47 -5.66 -6.88
C SER A 61 23.39 -4.50 -6.46
N PRO A 62 24.26 -4.00 -7.35
CA PRO A 62 25.03 -2.78 -7.10
C PRO A 62 24.17 -1.50 -7.04
N SER A 63 22.94 -1.57 -7.53
CA SER A 63 21.93 -0.48 -7.49
C SER A 63 20.88 -0.66 -6.40
N TYR A 64 21.14 -1.50 -5.39
CA TYR A 64 20.22 -1.73 -4.28
C TYR A 64 19.80 -0.42 -3.59
N GLY A 65 18.51 -0.10 -3.66
CA GLY A 65 17.93 1.14 -3.17
C GLY A 65 17.84 2.27 -4.20
N HIS A 66 18.30 2.07 -5.44
CA HIS A 66 18.19 3.09 -6.48
C HIS A 66 16.84 3.04 -7.19
N LEU A 67 16.37 4.20 -7.63
CA LEU A 67 15.22 4.33 -8.52
C LEU A 67 15.57 3.77 -9.90
N LEU A 68 14.76 2.85 -10.42
CA LEU A 68 14.91 2.27 -11.75
C LEU A 68 14.03 2.97 -12.77
N THR A 69 12.75 3.16 -12.46
CA THR A 69 11.78 3.81 -13.34
C THR A 69 10.55 4.29 -12.56
N THR A 70 9.65 4.98 -13.26
CA THR A 70 8.34 5.39 -12.74
C THR A 70 7.28 5.29 -13.82
N VAL A 71 6.02 5.10 -13.44
CA VAL A 71 4.86 5.32 -14.30
C VAL A 71 3.93 6.35 -13.65
N ALA A 72 3.67 7.44 -14.38
CA ALA A 72 2.74 8.47 -13.94
C ALA A 72 1.30 8.08 -14.29
N THR A 73 0.36 8.54 -13.46
CA THR A 73 -1.07 8.50 -13.74
C THR A 73 -1.52 9.81 -14.43
N ASP A 74 -2.82 9.98 -14.61
CA ASP A 74 -3.44 11.22 -15.07
C ASP A 74 -4.02 12.07 -13.93
N GLN A 75 -3.75 11.67 -12.66
CA GLN A 75 -4.27 12.30 -11.45
C GLN A 75 -3.19 13.13 -10.74
N LYS A 76 -3.60 14.17 -10.04
CA LYS A 76 -2.73 15.06 -9.24
C LYS A 76 -3.33 15.25 -7.87
N THR A 77 -2.78 14.57 -6.88
CA THR A 77 -3.22 14.68 -5.49
C THR A 77 -2.03 14.67 -4.54
N GLU A 78 -2.29 14.91 -3.27
CA GLU A 78 -1.30 14.72 -2.22
C GLU A 78 -1.50 13.37 -1.51
N GLN A 79 -2.74 12.85 -1.52
CA GLN A 79 -3.13 11.71 -0.69
C GLN A 79 -3.39 10.45 -1.51
N VAL A 80 -2.43 10.05 -2.31
CA VAL A 80 -2.36 8.62 -2.69
C VAL A 80 -2.30 7.78 -1.43
N HIS A 81 -2.87 6.56 -1.45
CA HIS A 81 -3.05 5.84 -0.20
C HIS A 81 -2.54 4.40 -0.29
N HIS A 82 -3.40 3.41 -0.25
CA HIS A 82 -3.00 2.01 -0.16
C HIS A 82 -2.70 1.37 -1.51
N THR A 83 -1.78 0.41 -1.50
CA THR A 83 -1.68 -0.68 -2.49
C THR A 83 -2.23 -1.97 -1.87
N GLU A 84 -2.25 -3.06 -2.61
CA GLU A 84 -2.30 -4.39 -2.00
C GLU A 84 -1.04 -4.58 -1.12
N TYR A 85 -1.13 -5.45 -0.09
CA TYR A 85 -0.03 -5.70 0.85
C TYR A 85 1.02 -6.69 0.34
N SER A 86 0.68 -7.42 -0.71
CA SER A 86 1.57 -8.37 -1.38
C SER A 86 1.31 -8.36 -2.87
N MET A 87 2.37 -8.56 -3.66
CA MET A 87 2.25 -8.61 -5.11
C MET A 87 1.36 -9.77 -5.53
N PRO A 88 0.30 -9.52 -6.32
CA PRO A 88 -0.55 -10.57 -6.86
C PRO A 88 0.19 -11.47 -7.87
N ALA A 89 -0.27 -12.72 -8.01
CA ALA A 89 0.28 -13.65 -8.99
C ALA A 89 0.10 -13.18 -10.44
N SER A 90 -0.94 -12.39 -10.67
CA SER A 90 -1.24 -11.77 -11.97
C SER A 90 -0.39 -10.55 -12.28
N ALA A 91 0.46 -10.09 -11.37
CA ALA A 91 1.20 -8.83 -11.49
C ALA A 91 0.33 -7.58 -11.81
N MET A 92 -1.00 -7.68 -11.61
CA MET A 92 -1.95 -6.58 -11.77
C MET A 92 -2.21 -5.96 -10.39
N LEU A 93 -1.45 -4.93 -10.03
CA LEU A 93 -1.47 -4.31 -8.71
C LEU A 93 -2.58 -3.25 -8.60
N PHE A 94 -3.44 -3.38 -7.60
CA PHE A 94 -4.43 -2.36 -7.24
C PHE A 94 -3.84 -1.34 -6.26
N ALA A 95 -4.11 -0.07 -6.52
CA ALA A 95 -3.75 1.04 -5.64
C ALA A 95 -4.85 2.11 -5.66
N ASN A 96 -5.11 2.75 -4.52
CA ASN A 96 -6.08 3.83 -4.46
C ASN A 96 -5.44 5.20 -4.26
N ASP A 97 -6.07 6.17 -4.86
CA ASP A 97 -5.90 7.57 -4.56
C ASP A 97 -7.11 8.00 -3.72
N HIS A 98 -6.89 8.18 -2.43
CA HIS A 98 -7.97 8.48 -1.50
C HIS A 98 -8.58 9.86 -1.76
N GLU A 99 -7.76 10.89 -2.01
CA GLU A 99 -8.24 12.25 -2.25
C GLU A 99 -9.10 12.33 -3.52
N ALA A 100 -8.72 11.64 -4.59
CA ALA A 100 -9.50 11.57 -5.82
C ALA A 100 -10.67 10.57 -5.74
N GLY A 101 -10.75 9.72 -4.72
CA GLY A 101 -11.71 8.63 -4.64
C GLY A 101 -11.56 7.62 -5.78
N ARG A 102 -10.33 7.35 -6.23
CA ARG A 102 -10.04 6.63 -7.47
C ARG A 102 -9.16 5.41 -7.24
N THR A 103 -9.44 4.31 -7.94
CA THR A 103 -8.56 3.14 -8.03
C THR A 103 -7.75 3.20 -9.31
N PHE A 104 -6.49 2.78 -9.22
CA PHE A 104 -5.62 2.47 -10.36
C PHE A 104 -5.25 0.99 -10.32
N ILE A 105 -5.16 0.38 -11.51
CA ILE A 105 -4.60 -0.97 -11.70
C ILE A 105 -3.32 -0.82 -12.52
N PHE A 106 -2.20 -1.23 -11.95
CA PHE A 106 -0.90 -1.20 -12.62
C PHE A 106 -0.56 -2.59 -13.17
N ASP A 107 -0.21 -2.68 -14.44
CA ASP A 107 0.38 -3.86 -15.07
C ASP A 107 1.90 -3.84 -14.81
N LEU A 108 2.36 -4.81 -14.03
CA LEU A 108 3.74 -4.96 -13.58
C LEU A 108 4.40 -6.25 -14.08
N HIS A 109 3.87 -6.87 -15.15
CA HIS A 109 4.51 -8.05 -15.77
C HIS A 109 5.93 -7.75 -16.25
N ASP A 110 6.16 -6.53 -16.73
CA ASP A 110 7.49 -5.96 -16.96
C ASP A 110 7.71 -4.84 -15.95
N ALA A 111 8.44 -5.15 -14.88
CA ALA A 111 8.67 -4.21 -13.77
C ALA A 111 9.42 -2.95 -14.20
N LEU A 112 10.24 -3.01 -15.25
CA LEU A 112 10.99 -1.87 -15.77
C LEU A 112 10.19 -1.00 -16.74
N HIS A 113 9.05 -1.50 -17.25
CA HIS A 113 8.12 -0.78 -18.11
C HIS A 113 6.68 -0.88 -17.58
N PRO A 114 6.44 -0.44 -16.31
CA PRO A 114 5.13 -0.50 -15.69
C PRO A 114 4.11 0.33 -16.49
N LYS A 115 2.84 -0.07 -16.43
CA LYS A 115 1.76 0.64 -17.14
C LYS A 115 0.55 0.82 -16.24
N VAL A 116 -0.18 1.91 -16.41
CA VAL A 116 -1.54 2.03 -15.91
C VAL A 116 -2.45 1.23 -16.84
N ALA A 117 -2.98 0.11 -16.37
CA ALA A 117 -3.84 -0.78 -17.15
C ALA A 117 -5.30 -0.32 -17.13
N ALA A 118 -5.77 0.15 -15.98
CA ALA A 118 -7.13 0.66 -15.82
C ALA A 118 -7.21 1.65 -14.65
N SER A 119 -8.26 2.46 -14.64
CA SER A 119 -8.62 3.30 -13.48
C SER A 119 -10.11 3.58 -13.46
N PHE A 120 -10.68 3.75 -12.26
CA PHE A 120 -12.10 3.99 -12.07
C PHE A 120 -12.38 4.66 -10.73
N GLN A 121 -13.54 5.33 -10.60
CA GLN A 121 -14.01 5.99 -9.38
C GLN A 121 -15.26 5.30 -8.80
N ASP A 122 -16.21 4.95 -9.66
CA ASP A 122 -17.47 4.30 -9.33
C ASP A 122 -17.40 2.80 -9.63
N MET A 123 -17.80 2.00 -8.65
CA MET A 123 -17.90 0.55 -8.77
C MET A 123 -19.26 0.09 -8.26
N ASP A 124 -20.20 -0.09 -9.18
CA ASP A 124 -21.57 -0.55 -8.89
C ASP A 124 -22.30 0.33 -7.86
N GLY A 125 -22.10 1.65 -7.97
CA GLY A 125 -22.71 2.63 -7.06
C GLY A 125 -21.94 2.84 -5.75
N TYR A 126 -20.72 2.31 -5.62
CA TYR A 126 -19.83 2.57 -4.48
C TYR A 126 -18.64 3.43 -4.90
N MET A 127 -18.22 4.32 -4.02
CA MET A 127 -17.18 5.33 -4.21
C MET A 127 -16.17 5.33 -3.06
N HIS A 128 -15.04 6.02 -3.25
CA HIS A 128 -13.95 6.13 -2.29
C HIS A 128 -13.43 4.76 -1.84
N PRO A 129 -12.72 4.04 -2.75
CA PRO A 129 -12.06 2.77 -2.44
C PRO A 129 -10.99 2.98 -1.38
N HIS A 130 -10.83 1.98 -0.47
CA HIS A 130 -9.80 2.09 0.57
C HIS A 130 -8.81 0.93 0.55
N SER A 131 -9.23 -0.29 0.82
CA SER A 131 -8.33 -1.45 0.91
C SER A 131 -8.67 -2.55 -0.08
N TYR A 132 -7.66 -3.34 -0.47
CA TYR A 132 -7.75 -4.39 -1.46
C TYR A 132 -7.15 -5.69 -0.92
N VAL A 133 -7.88 -6.80 -1.02
CA VAL A 133 -7.40 -8.13 -0.65
C VAL A 133 -7.72 -9.14 -1.74
N ARG A 134 -6.74 -9.95 -2.13
CA ARG A 134 -6.94 -11.03 -3.11
C ARG A 134 -7.75 -12.16 -2.55
N LEU A 135 -8.72 -12.60 -3.36
CA LEU A 135 -9.51 -13.79 -3.15
C LEU A 135 -8.78 -15.02 -3.71
N PRO A 136 -9.15 -16.25 -3.27
CA PRO A 136 -8.59 -17.48 -3.82
C PRO A 136 -8.79 -17.68 -5.32
N ASN A 137 -9.82 -17.06 -5.91
CA ASN A 137 -10.11 -17.07 -7.35
C ASN A 137 -9.26 -16.05 -8.15
N GLY A 138 -8.41 -15.27 -7.49
CA GLY A 138 -7.55 -14.26 -8.10
C GLY A 138 -8.19 -12.87 -8.23
N HIS A 139 -9.51 -12.72 -7.99
CA HIS A 139 -10.14 -11.40 -7.95
C HIS A 139 -9.73 -10.61 -6.72
N VAL A 140 -10.03 -9.32 -6.71
CA VAL A 140 -9.85 -8.42 -5.56
C VAL A 140 -11.18 -8.19 -4.88
N LEU A 141 -11.23 -8.34 -3.56
CA LEU A 141 -12.30 -7.80 -2.75
C LEU A 141 -11.82 -6.46 -2.18
N ALA A 142 -12.55 -5.40 -2.49
CA ALA A 142 -12.23 -4.03 -2.10
C ALA A 142 -13.29 -3.46 -1.16
N THR A 143 -12.84 -2.59 -0.24
CA THR A 143 -13.72 -1.76 0.58
C THR A 143 -13.98 -0.42 -0.10
N PHE A 144 -15.20 0.07 0.02
CA PHE A 144 -15.61 1.38 -0.46
C PHE A 144 -16.34 2.11 0.66
N GLN A 145 -15.94 3.33 0.95
CA GLN A 145 -16.44 4.08 2.11
C GLN A 145 -17.83 4.66 1.91
N HIS A 146 -18.21 4.97 0.67
CA HIS A 146 -19.47 5.63 0.37
C HIS A 146 -20.29 4.88 -0.67
N ALA A 147 -21.63 4.99 -0.58
CA ALA A 147 -22.58 4.60 -1.61
C ALA A 147 -23.16 5.85 -2.29
N HIS A 148 -23.43 5.78 -3.60
CA HIS A 148 -23.94 6.88 -4.43
C HIS A 148 -25.23 7.54 -3.92
N HIS A 149 -26.05 6.78 -3.21
CA HIS A 149 -27.36 7.28 -2.71
C HIS A 149 -27.24 8.15 -1.46
N SER A 150 -26.03 8.44 -1.02
CA SER A 150 -25.75 9.22 0.18
C SER A 150 -25.47 10.71 -0.05
N GLY A 151 -25.79 11.25 -1.25
CA GLY A 151 -25.59 12.66 -1.58
C GLY A 151 -24.18 12.99 -2.12
N MET A 152 -24.04 14.16 -2.77
CA MET A 152 -22.79 14.58 -3.45
C MET A 152 -21.60 14.85 -2.52
N HIS A 153 -21.80 14.77 -1.20
CA HIS A 153 -20.74 15.04 -0.20
C HIS A 153 -20.57 13.90 0.82
N GLY A 154 -21.03 12.67 0.48
CA GLY A 154 -20.82 11.53 1.37
C GLY A 154 -21.60 11.58 2.68
N GLU A 155 -22.75 12.26 2.72
CA GLU A 155 -23.62 12.34 3.90
C GLU A 155 -24.23 11.00 4.31
N GLY A 156 -23.95 9.93 3.57
CA GLY A 156 -24.34 8.57 3.93
C GLY A 156 -23.33 7.94 4.86
N LYS A 157 -23.81 7.32 5.92
CA LYS A 157 -23.00 6.63 6.93
C LYS A 157 -22.64 5.19 6.51
N SER A 158 -22.83 4.80 5.26
CA SER A 158 -22.56 3.44 4.79
C SER A 158 -21.90 3.41 3.41
N GLY A 159 -21.06 2.42 3.22
CA GLY A 159 -20.42 2.07 1.96
C GLY A 159 -20.69 0.63 1.56
N GLY A 160 -19.68 -0.10 1.10
CA GLY A 160 -19.85 -1.48 0.70
C GLY A 160 -18.55 -2.24 0.42
N LEU A 161 -18.71 -3.51 0.07
CA LEU A 161 -17.67 -4.38 -0.45
C LEU A 161 -17.95 -4.66 -1.93
N VAL A 162 -16.90 -4.64 -2.76
CA VAL A 162 -16.98 -4.92 -4.19
C VAL A 162 -15.92 -5.93 -4.58
N GLU A 163 -16.31 -7.03 -5.25
CA GLU A 163 -15.39 -7.96 -5.89
C GLU A 163 -15.14 -7.52 -7.32
N ILE A 164 -13.87 -7.40 -7.71
CA ILE A 164 -13.40 -6.80 -8.95
C ILE A 164 -12.37 -7.74 -9.58
N ASP A 165 -12.43 -7.99 -10.90
CA ASP A 165 -11.40 -8.73 -11.61
C ASP A 165 -10.18 -7.84 -11.94
N ASP A 166 -9.10 -8.45 -12.46
CA ASP A 166 -7.87 -7.74 -12.84
C ASP A 166 -8.05 -6.71 -13.98
N GLY A 167 -9.16 -6.79 -14.71
CA GLY A 167 -9.53 -5.81 -15.74
C GLY A 167 -10.34 -4.63 -15.22
N GLY A 168 -10.66 -4.59 -13.92
CA GLY A 168 -11.49 -3.56 -13.31
C GLY A 168 -13.00 -3.79 -13.45
N LYS A 169 -13.43 -5.00 -13.86
CA LYS A 169 -14.86 -5.33 -13.98
C LYS A 169 -15.41 -5.77 -12.63
N VAL A 170 -16.54 -5.19 -12.24
CA VAL A 170 -17.31 -5.64 -11.07
C VAL A 170 -17.89 -7.04 -11.30
N ILE A 171 -17.69 -7.92 -10.36
CA ILE A 171 -18.24 -9.28 -10.32
C ILE A 171 -19.50 -9.32 -9.44
N ARG A 172 -19.43 -8.73 -8.26
CA ARG A 172 -20.53 -8.59 -7.29
C ARG A 172 -20.20 -7.51 -6.27
N SER A 173 -21.24 -7.02 -5.60
CA SER A 173 -21.11 -6.04 -4.53
C SER A 173 -22.10 -6.32 -3.40
N ALA A 174 -21.87 -5.70 -2.23
CA ALA A 174 -22.78 -5.77 -1.09
C ALA A 174 -22.68 -4.51 -0.24
N SER A 175 -23.82 -4.01 0.23
CA SER A 175 -23.91 -2.84 1.09
C SER A 175 -23.50 -3.16 2.53
N SER A 176 -22.75 -2.25 3.16
CA SER A 176 -22.43 -2.27 4.59
C SER A 176 -23.58 -1.80 5.48
N ALA A 177 -24.65 -1.28 4.92
CA ALA A 177 -25.79 -0.75 5.68
C ALA A 177 -26.41 -1.84 6.56
N ASP A 178 -26.60 -1.51 7.83
CA ASP A 178 -27.29 -2.36 8.81
C ASP A 178 -28.34 -1.51 9.54
N PRO A 179 -29.64 -1.74 9.31
CA PRO A 179 -30.70 -0.96 9.95
C PRO A 179 -30.68 -0.98 11.48
N THR A 180 -30.08 -2.00 12.10
CA THR A 180 -29.95 -2.10 13.56
C THR A 180 -28.82 -1.23 14.11
N PHE A 181 -28.00 -0.67 13.23
CA PHE A 181 -26.85 0.22 13.51
C PHE A 181 -27.00 1.55 12.74
N ALA A 182 -28.22 2.05 12.54
CA ALA A 182 -28.48 3.22 11.69
C ALA A 182 -27.74 4.50 12.09
N ASP A 183 -27.38 4.64 13.37
CA ASP A 183 -26.62 5.78 13.90
C ASP A 183 -25.09 5.57 13.88
N ALA A 184 -24.63 4.36 13.57
CA ALA A 184 -23.21 4.07 13.49
C ALA A 184 -22.62 4.42 12.14
N LEU A 185 -21.32 4.73 12.12
CA LEU A 185 -20.53 4.84 10.90
C LEU A 185 -20.29 3.44 10.36
N LEU A 186 -20.78 3.14 9.15
CA LEU A 186 -20.62 1.86 8.46
C LEU A 186 -19.89 2.06 7.14
N MET A 187 -18.76 2.76 7.21
CA MET A 187 -17.85 3.05 6.10
C MET A 187 -16.71 2.00 6.11
N PRO A 188 -16.76 0.95 5.26
CA PRO A 188 -15.73 -0.06 5.24
C PRO A 188 -14.35 0.53 4.93
N TYR A 189 -13.39 0.25 5.82
CA TYR A 189 -12.02 0.76 5.75
C TYR A 189 -11.05 -0.37 5.34
N GLY A 190 -10.66 -1.23 6.28
CA GLY A 190 -9.82 -2.39 6.03
C GLY A 190 -10.63 -3.68 5.96
N LEU A 191 -10.03 -4.74 5.42
CA LEU A 191 -10.65 -6.06 5.38
C LEU A 191 -9.61 -7.18 5.47
N VAL A 192 -10.08 -8.34 5.95
CA VAL A 192 -9.35 -9.61 5.90
C VAL A 192 -10.29 -10.72 5.43
N VAL A 193 -9.78 -11.57 4.55
CA VAL A 193 -10.52 -12.71 3.98
C VAL A 193 -10.09 -14.00 4.68
N LEU A 194 -11.06 -14.79 5.12
CA LEU A 194 -10.90 -16.03 5.88
C LEU A 194 -11.58 -17.20 5.13
N PRO A 195 -11.01 -17.68 4.01
CA PRO A 195 -11.68 -18.62 3.12
C PRO A 195 -12.00 -19.97 3.78
N GLN A 196 -11.15 -20.40 4.72
CA GLN A 196 -11.28 -21.69 5.41
C GLN A 196 -12.56 -21.80 6.25
N ILE A 197 -13.12 -20.66 6.63
CA ILE A 197 -14.36 -20.57 7.42
C ILE A 197 -15.47 -19.82 6.70
N ASP A 198 -15.28 -19.51 5.40
CA ASP A 198 -16.23 -18.76 4.57
C ASP A 198 -16.61 -17.39 5.17
N ARG A 199 -15.59 -16.62 5.60
CA ARG A 199 -15.82 -15.30 6.22
C ARG A 199 -14.94 -14.22 5.61
N VAL A 200 -15.46 -13.00 5.69
CA VAL A 200 -14.72 -11.73 5.57
C VAL A 200 -14.98 -10.94 6.84
N LEU A 201 -13.98 -10.27 7.35
CA LEU A 201 -14.15 -9.25 8.36
C LEU A 201 -13.71 -7.92 7.76
N SER A 202 -14.58 -6.90 7.86
CA SER A 202 -14.25 -5.52 7.52
C SER A 202 -14.36 -4.61 8.74
N THR A 203 -13.55 -3.58 8.79
CA THR A 203 -13.60 -2.52 9.79
C THR A 203 -14.38 -1.33 9.24
N ASN A 204 -14.89 -0.45 10.11
CA ASN A 204 -15.57 0.77 9.72
C ASN A 204 -14.89 1.97 10.35
N SER A 205 -14.34 2.85 9.52
CA SER A 205 -13.66 4.08 9.93
C SER A 205 -13.85 5.15 8.86
N SER A 206 -13.91 6.42 9.28
CA SER A 206 -13.91 7.55 8.37
C SER A 206 -12.49 7.96 8.00
N MET A 207 -12.35 8.57 6.82
CA MET A 207 -11.14 9.30 6.41
C MET A 207 -11.33 10.83 6.45
N HIS A 208 -12.47 11.30 6.94
CA HIS A 208 -12.75 12.73 7.08
C HIS A 208 -12.29 13.23 8.45
N ASP A 209 -11.61 14.37 8.49
CA ASP A 209 -11.02 14.95 9.71
C ASP A 209 -12.04 15.15 10.83
N ASP A 210 -13.27 15.51 10.49
CA ASP A 210 -14.32 15.82 11.47
C ASP A 210 -14.80 14.61 12.26
N ASP A 211 -14.68 13.39 11.71
CA ASP A 211 -15.18 12.18 12.33
C ASP A 211 -14.19 10.98 12.28
N ILE A 212 -12.92 11.25 11.97
CA ILE A 212 -11.86 10.25 11.83
C ILE A 212 -11.69 9.35 13.07
N PHE A 213 -12.05 9.81 14.26
CA PHE A 213 -12.06 9.04 15.50
C PHE A 213 -13.45 8.54 15.92
N SER A 214 -14.44 8.51 15.03
CA SER A 214 -15.82 8.13 15.38
C SER A 214 -16.14 6.65 15.11
N GLY A 215 -15.33 5.94 14.31
CA GLY A 215 -15.51 4.53 14.00
C GLY A 215 -15.37 3.66 15.26
N VAL A 216 -16.35 2.78 15.52
CA VAL A 216 -16.38 1.89 16.70
C VAL A 216 -16.90 0.50 16.36
N THR A 217 -17.03 0.17 15.08
CA THR A 217 -17.65 -1.08 14.65
C THR A 217 -16.79 -1.85 13.67
N TYR A 218 -17.02 -3.15 13.60
CA TYR A 218 -16.56 -4.03 12.54
C TYR A 218 -17.72 -4.89 12.03
N GLN A 219 -17.57 -5.45 10.83
CA GLN A 219 -18.59 -6.28 10.21
C GLN A 219 -18.04 -7.64 9.81
N VAL A 220 -18.85 -8.68 9.97
CA VAL A 220 -18.55 -10.04 9.53
C VAL A 220 -19.51 -10.42 8.42
N TRP A 221 -18.95 -10.89 7.31
CA TRP A 221 -19.66 -11.25 6.10
C TRP A 221 -19.44 -12.73 5.77
N ARG A 222 -20.36 -13.32 5.04
CA ARG A 222 -20.13 -14.60 4.39
C ARG A 222 -19.41 -14.37 3.06
N LEU A 223 -18.25 -14.99 2.90
CA LEU A 223 -17.42 -14.78 1.71
C LEU A 223 -18.09 -15.27 0.42
N SER A 224 -18.79 -16.41 0.48
CA SER A 224 -19.35 -17.08 -0.70
C SER A 224 -20.42 -16.24 -1.44
N ASP A 225 -21.18 -15.38 -0.74
CA ASP A 225 -22.22 -14.55 -1.32
C ASP A 225 -22.20 -13.08 -0.89
N LEU A 226 -21.17 -12.64 -0.17
CA LEU A 226 -21.01 -11.32 0.45
C LEU A 226 -22.20 -10.89 1.32
N LYS A 227 -22.94 -11.83 1.89
CA LYS A 227 -24.02 -11.52 2.82
C LYS A 227 -23.45 -10.98 4.12
N LEU A 228 -23.89 -9.78 4.54
CA LEU A 228 -23.62 -9.26 5.87
C LEU A 228 -24.27 -10.18 6.90
N LEU A 229 -23.49 -10.72 7.83
CA LEU A 229 -23.92 -11.63 8.88
C LEU A 229 -24.07 -10.93 10.22
N LYS A 230 -23.14 -10.02 10.53
CA LYS A 230 -23.10 -9.34 11.83
C LYS A 230 -22.38 -8.01 11.72
N THR A 231 -22.98 -6.96 12.29
CA THR A 231 -22.28 -5.75 12.72
C THR A 231 -22.08 -5.82 14.22
N ALA A 232 -20.89 -5.49 14.71
CA ALA A 232 -20.54 -5.56 16.12
C ALA A 232 -19.66 -4.40 16.54
N TYR A 233 -19.75 -4.02 17.83
CA TYR A 233 -18.87 -3.01 18.42
C TYR A 233 -17.52 -3.60 18.81
N LEU A 234 -16.48 -2.74 18.75
CA LEU A 234 -15.20 -3.01 19.40
C LEU A 234 -15.34 -3.02 20.92
N ASP A 235 -14.37 -3.65 21.60
CA ASP A 235 -14.20 -3.51 23.05
C ASP A 235 -13.44 -2.22 23.36
N THR A 236 -14.13 -1.08 23.39
CA THR A 236 -13.52 0.22 23.66
C THR A 236 -13.00 0.38 25.10
N GLY A 237 -13.11 -0.66 25.93
CA GLY A 237 -12.69 -0.63 27.34
C GLY A 237 -13.49 0.34 28.19
N ALA A 238 -12.91 0.79 29.29
CA ALA A 238 -13.52 1.77 30.21
C ALA A 238 -13.55 3.19 29.62
N ASN A 239 -12.68 3.50 28.66
CA ASN A 239 -12.61 4.78 28.01
C ASN A 239 -13.15 4.67 26.57
N ARG A 240 -14.41 5.01 26.37
CA ARG A 240 -15.09 4.93 25.07
C ARG A 240 -14.46 5.75 23.94
N TYR A 241 -13.54 6.64 24.24
CA TYR A 241 -12.91 7.54 23.26
C TYR A 241 -11.42 7.23 23.04
N GLY A 242 -10.87 6.25 23.75
CA GLY A 242 -9.44 6.02 23.81
C GLY A 242 -8.82 5.21 22.68
N HIS A 243 -9.51 4.19 22.17
CA HIS A 243 -8.91 3.21 21.26
C HIS A 243 -9.90 2.84 20.16
N VAL A 244 -10.31 3.83 19.40
CA VAL A 244 -11.36 3.77 18.37
C VAL A 244 -10.78 3.97 16.98
N SER A 245 -11.63 3.96 15.98
CA SER A 245 -11.33 3.97 14.55
C SER A 245 -10.54 2.74 14.13
N PRO A 246 -11.26 1.60 14.00
CA PRO A 246 -10.65 0.36 13.54
C PRO A 246 -10.23 0.50 12.08
N GLU A 247 -8.96 0.22 11.81
CA GLU A 247 -8.40 0.34 10.47
C GLU A 247 -8.04 -1.02 9.88
N GLU A 248 -6.79 -1.43 9.98
CA GLU A 248 -6.27 -2.55 9.23
C GLU A 248 -6.31 -3.87 10.01
N PRO A 249 -7.19 -4.80 9.62
CA PRO A 249 -7.25 -6.13 10.23
C PRO A 249 -6.18 -7.07 9.67
N ARG A 250 -5.60 -7.90 10.53
CA ARG A 250 -4.64 -8.95 10.15
C ARG A 250 -5.02 -10.27 10.80
N LEU A 251 -4.92 -11.37 10.05
CA LEU A 251 -5.07 -12.71 10.59
C LEU A 251 -3.85 -13.08 11.42
N GLY A 252 -4.06 -13.42 12.67
CA GLY A 252 -3.02 -13.92 13.57
C GLY A 252 -2.79 -15.43 13.48
N PRO A 253 -1.67 -15.92 14.01
CA PRO A 253 -1.32 -17.34 13.99
C PRO A 253 -2.28 -18.23 14.83
N ASP A 254 -3.01 -17.63 15.75
CA ASP A 254 -4.03 -18.27 16.59
C ASP A 254 -5.43 -18.32 15.95
N GLY A 255 -5.54 -17.90 14.68
CA GLY A 255 -6.80 -17.84 13.93
C GLY A 255 -7.73 -16.69 14.34
N ALA A 256 -7.33 -15.83 15.27
CA ALA A 256 -8.02 -14.59 15.57
C ALA A 256 -7.64 -13.49 14.55
N VAL A 257 -8.50 -12.50 14.41
CA VAL A 257 -8.17 -11.27 13.66
C VAL A 257 -7.75 -10.19 14.65
N TYR A 258 -6.61 -9.58 14.36
CA TYR A 258 -6.10 -8.43 15.10
C TYR A 258 -6.40 -7.18 14.31
N ILE A 259 -7.14 -6.26 14.89
CA ILE A 259 -7.49 -4.96 14.30
C ILE A 259 -6.65 -3.89 14.99
N GLN A 260 -5.83 -3.20 14.23
CA GLN A 260 -5.22 -1.97 14.68
C GLN A 260 -6.26 -0.84 14.62
N THR A 261 -6.20 0.08 15.57
CA THR A 261 -7.04 1.28 15.58
C THR A 261 -6.17 2.54 15.45
N LEU A 262 -6.71 3.59 14.80
CA LEU A 262 -6.04 4.90 14.72
C LEU A 262 -5.75 5.46 16.13
N GLY A 263 -6.61 5.17 17.10
CA GLY A 263 -6.43 5.48 18.53
C GLY A 263 -5.40 4.61 19.24
N CYS A 264 -4.55 3.86 18.51
CA CYS A 264 -3.43 3.09 19.04
C CYS A 264 -3.82 1.91 19.95
N GLY A 265 -4.96 1.28 19.71
CA GLY A 265 -5.36 0.01 20.29
C GLY A 265 -5.11 -1.18 19.37
N ILE A 266 -4.99 -2.37 19.94
CA ILE A 266 -5.07 -3.65 19.24
C ILE A 266 -6.28 -4.42 19.78
N GLU A 267 -7.28 -4.56 18.92
CA GLU A 267 -8.46 -5.39 19.18
C GLU A 267 -8.23 -6.80 18.64
N ARG A 268 -8.49 -7.81 19.47
CA ARG A 268 -8.45 -9.22 19.06
C ARG A 268 -9.86 -9.74 18.88
N ILE A 269 -10.21 -10.13 17.65
CA ILE A 269 -11.53 -10.67 17.32
C ILE A 269 -11.46 -12.18 17.23
N THR A 270 -12.29 -12.84 18.01
CA THR A 270 -12.40 -14.32 18.08
C THR A 270 -13.81 -14.78 17.73
N ALA A 271 -14.01 -16.08 17.61
CA ALA A 271 -15.32 -16.70 17.32
C ALA A 271 -15.97 -16.19 16.00
N ILE A 272 -15.16 -15.76 15.02
CA ILE A 272 -15.62 -15.15 13.74
C ILE A 272 -16.47 -16.12 12.92
N ALA A 273 -16.25 -17.43 13.04
CA ALA A 273 -17.05 -18.45 12.36
C ALA A 273 -18.48 -18.53 12.90
N THR A 274 -18.76 -17.99 14.08
CA THR A 274 -20.08 -18.01 14.73
C THR A 274 -20.87 -16.73 14.42
N MET A 275 -22.12 -16.66 14.89
CA MET A 275 -22.93 -15.43 14.84
C MET A 275 -22.65 -14.46 16.00
N GLU A 276 -21.74 -14.84 16.93
CA GLU A 276 -21.37 -14.06 18.10
C GLU A 276 -19.86 -13.84 18.16
N PRO A 277 -19.28 -13.09 17.20
CA PRO A 277 -17.88 -12.72 17.24
C PRO A 277 -17.61 -11.86 18.48
N LYS A 278 -16.41 -12.02 19.07
CA LYS A 278 -16.03 -11.35 20.31
C LYS A 278 -14.82 -10.48 20.07
N ALA A 279 -14.97 -9.18 20.28
CA ALA A 279 -13.89 -8.23 20.32
C ALA A 279 -13.31 -8.12 21.74
N LYS A 280 -12.00 -7.97 21.84
CA LYS A 280 -11.29 -7.70 23.09
C LYS A 280 -10.10 -6.78 22.82
N LEU A 281 -10.07 -5.63 23.49
CA LEU A 281 -8.88 -4.78 23.51
C LEU A 281 -7.77 -5.51 24.29
N VAL A 282 -6.70 -5.91 23.60
CA VAL A 282 -5.63 -6.74 24.19
C VAL A 282 -4.32 -5.99 24.39
N HIS A 283 -4.13 -4.84 23.71
CA HIS A 283 -2.96 -3.99 23.89
C HIS A 283 -3.28 -2.54 23.51
N THR A 284 -2.52 -1.61 24.10
CA THR A 284 -2.58 -0.19 23.77
C THR A 284 -1.18 0.39 23.68
N PHE A 285 -0.93 1.21 22.65
CA PHE A 285 0.32 1.95 22.51
C PHE A 285 0.13 3.40 23.00
N ALA A 286 1.24 4.11 23.17
CA ALA A 286 1.21 5.54 23.45
C ALA A 286 0.72 6.35 22.25
N GLY A 287 0.03 7.44 22.51
CA GLY A 287 -0.39 8.41 21.49
C GLY A 287 -1.61 7.99 20.68
N ASN A 288 -1.76 8.62 19.53
CA ASN A 288 -2.76 8.39 18.51
C ASN A 288 -2.06 8.27 17.14
N TRP A 289 -2.82 8.01 16.08
CA TRP A 289 -2.34 7.92 14.70
C TRP A 289 -1.42 6.72 14.45
N CYS A 290 -1.66 5.60 15.16
CA CYS A 290 -0.95 4.37 14.87
C CYS A 290 -1.28 3.89 13.45
N GLY A 291 -0.24 3.59 12.67
CA GLY A 291 -0.40 3.20 11.28
C GLY A 291 -0.53 1.68 11.11
N VAL A 292 -0.33 1.24 9.89
CA VAL A 292 -0.61 -0.12 9.43
C VAL A 292 0.28 -1.16 10.12
N PRO A 293 -0.30 -2.26 10.68
CA PRO A 293 0.44 -3.34 11.28
C PRO A 293 0.81 -4.41 10.26
N THR A 294 1.88 -5.14 10.55
CA THR A 294 2.24 -6.37 9.85
C THR A 294 2.43 -7.51 10.86
N ILE A 295 1.93 -8.71 10.56
CA ILE A 295 2.16 -9.91 11.36
C ILE A 295 3.12 -10.84 10.63
N VAL A 296 4.21 -11.23 11.30
CA VAL A 296 5.22 -12.18 10.81
C VAL A 296 5.39 -13.28 11.83
N GLY A 297 4.93 -14.50 11.51
CA GLY A 297 4.88 -15.59 12.48
C GLY A 297 4.00 -15.21 13.67
N HIS A 298 4.59 -15.15 14.86
CA HIS A 298 3.90 -14.71 16.09
C HIS A 298 4.29 -13.29 16.55
N PHE A 299 4.93 -12.51 15.66
CA PHE A 299 5.24 -11.11 15.94
C PHE A 299 4.31 -10.17 15.19
N LEU A 300 3.70 -9.25 15.92
CA LEU A 300 2.96 -8.14 15.37
C LEU A 300 3.86 -6.90 15.42
N VAL A 301 4.21 -6.38 14.26
CA VAL A 301 4.98 -5.13 14.09
C VAL A 301 4.00 -4.00 13.89
N GLN A 302 4.02 -3.01 14.77
CA GLN A 302 3.11 -1.86 14.75
C GLN A 302 3.86 -0.57 14.49
N SER A 303 3.38 0.23 13.54
CA SER A 303 3.77 1.62 13.34
C SER A 303 3.22 2.50 14.46
N VAL A 304 4.10 3.14 15.25
CA VAL A 304 3.71 3.95 16.42
C VAL A 304 4.40 5.32 16.34
N PRO A 305 3.74 6.34 15.75
CA PRO A 305 4.32 7.69 15.62
C PRO A 305 4.77 8.33 16.93
N ALA A 306 4.05 8.07 18.03
CA ALA A 306 4.40 8.62 19.35
C ALA A 306 5.75 8.14 19.90
N VAL A 307 6.32 7.05 19.34
CA VAL A 307 7.69 6.60 19.66
C VAL A 307 8.65 6.83 18.50
N HIS A 308 8.21 7.54 17.46
CA HIS A 308 8.99 7.82 16.26
C HIS A 308 9.54 6.55 15.58
N GLY A 309 8.75 5.47 15.59
CA GLY A 309 9.21 4.19 15.09
C GLY A 309 8.21 3.05 15.27
N PHE A 310 8.71 1.87 15.60
CA PHE A 310 7.94 0.63 15.61
C PHE A 310 8.02 -0.05 16.96
N VAL A 311 6.91 -0.68 17.35
CA VAL A 311 6.85 -1.59 18.50
C VAL A 311 6.53 -2.98 18.00
N VAL A 312 7.22 -3.99 18.51
CA VAL A 312 6.97 -5.39 18.18
C VAL A 312 6.36 -6.09 19.38
N LEU A 313 5.20 -6.68 19.15
CA LEU A 313 4.52 -7.51 20.14
C LEU A 313 4.70 -8.99 19.82
N ASP A 314 5.03 -9.80 20.82
CA ASP A 314 4.84 -11.25 20.79
C ASP A 314 3.37 -11.55 21.06
N ILE A 315 2.69 -12.13 20.08
CA ILE A 315 1.28 -12.55 20.13
C ILE A 315 1.10 -14.07 20.21
N SER A 316 2.12 -14.81 20.69
CA SER A 316 2.00 -16.27 20.96
C SER A 316 0.88 -16.58 21.92
N ASP A 317 0.68 -15.74 22.95
CA ASP A 317 -0.56 -15.66 23.73
C ASP A 317 -1.35 -14.43 23.25
N GLY A 318 -2.22 -14.63 22.25
CA GLY A 318 -2.95 -13.53 21.64
C GLY A 318 -3.89 -12.79 22.59
N ALA A 319 -4.24 -13.37 23.73
CA ALA A 319 -5.04 -12.69 24.76
C ALA A 319 -4.18 -11.75 25.66
N ARG A 320 -2.87 -11.92 25.64
CA ARG A 320 -1.91 -11.17 26.46
C ARG A 320 -0.64 -10.84 25.65
N PRO A 321 -0.72 -10.03 24.58
CA PRO A 321 0.43 -9.60 23.83
C PRO A 321 1.50 -8.95 24.71
N ARG A 322 2.77 -9.19 24.41
CA ARG A 322 3.90 -8.61 25.15
C ARG A 322 4.82 -7.86 24.21
N GLU A 323 5.19 -6.64 24.55
CA GLU A 323 6.26 -5.93 23.85
C GLU A 323 7.58 -6.68 24.02
N VAL A 324 8.24 -7.01 22.91
CA VAL A 324 9.53 -7.70 22.89
C VAL A 324 10.65 -6.83 22.38
N SER A 325 10.34 -5.85 21.53
CA SER A 325 11.33 -4.90 21.04
C SER A 325 10.67 -3.60 20.56
N ARG A 326 11.50 -2.58 20.44
CA ARG A 326 11.15 -1.27 19.92
C ARG A 326 12.30 -0.74 19.04
N LEU A 327 11.96 -0.16 17.90
CA LEU A 327 12.91 0.54 17.03
C LEU A 327 12.47 2.00 16.91
N VAL A 328 13.33 2.92 17.37
CA VAL A 328 13.19 4.36 17.13
C VAL A 328 13.97 4.70 15.88
N MET A 329 13.35 5.34 14.90
CA MET A 329 13.97 5.67 13.61
C MET A 329 14.74 7.00 13.68
N SER A 330 14.12 8.03 14.24
CA SER A 330 14.69 9.38 14.47
C SER A 330 13.81 10.14 15.45
N ASP A 331 14.17 11.36 15.80
CA ASP A 331 13.38 12.20 16.72
C ASP A 331 12.09 12.76 16.11
N SER A 332 11.86 12.56 14.81
CA SER A 332 10.72 13.14 14.08
C SER A 332 10.04 12.18 13.10
N TYR A 333 10.52 10.94 12.98
CA TYR A 333 9.91 9.97 12.04
C TYR A 333 8.52 9.57 12.53
N ALA A 334 7.51 9.66 11.66
CA ALA A 334 6.18 9.14 11.93
C ALA A 334 5.88 8.01 10.94
N PRO A 335 6.10 6.75 11.32
CA PRO A 335 5.84 5.60 10.46
C PRO A 335 4.34 5.46 10.21
N HIS A 336 3.99 4.99 9.01
CA HIS A 336 2.59 4.76 8.66
C HIS A 336 2.38 3.39 7.99
N TRP A 337 2.79 3.22 6.72
CA TRP A 337 2.61 1.98 5.98
C TRP A 337 3.67 0.95 6.32
N THR A 338 3.28 -0.33 6.33
CA THR A 338 4.19 -1.48 6.39
C THR A 338 3.74 -2.58 5.44
N ALA A 339 4.69 -3.22 4.74
CA ALA A 339 4.45 -4.45 3.99
C ALA A 339 5.67 -5.37 4.09
N TRP A 340 5.40 -6.67 4.22
CA TRP A 340 6.41 -7.71 4.47
C TRP A 340 6.80 -8.44 3.18
N ASP A 341 8.08 -8.63 3.01
CA ASP A 341 8.65 -9.53 2.02
C ASP A 341 9.16 -10.82 2.68
N PRO A 342 8.47 -11.95 2.50
CA PRO A 342 8.90 -13.21 3.07
C PRO A 342 10.18 -13.76 2.38
N GLY A 343 10.45 -13.38 1.13
CA GLY A 343 11.62 -13.84 0.37
C GLY A 343 12.93 -13.30 0.91
N THR A 344 12.98 -12.03 1.23
CA THR A 344 14.18 -11.36 1.75
C THR A 344 14.13 -11.09 3.26
N GLN A 345 13.02 -11.39 3.92
CA GLN A 345 12.76 -11.09 5.34
C GLN A 345 12.92 -9.60 5.67
N ARG A 346 12.38 -8.75 4.80
CA ARG A 346 12.39 -7.30 4.94
C ARG A 346 10.98 -6.74 5.06
N LEU A 347 10.87 -5.68 5.80
CA LEU A 347 9.67 -4.88 5.93
C LEU A 347 9.92 -3.52 5.28
N VAL A 348 9.16 -3.16 4.26
CA VAL A 348 9.15 -1.79 3.77
C VAL A 348 8.32 -0.93 4.69
N VAL A 349 8.80 0.29 4.97
CA VAL A 349 8.10 1.27 5.79
C VAL A 349 8.13 2.64 5.13
N THR A 350 6.97 3.29 5.07
CA THR A 350 6.86 4.69 4.61
C THR A 350 6.46 5.58 5.78
N SER A 351 6.81 6.86 5.67
CA SER A 351 6.37 7.87 6.63
C SER A 351 4.93 8.32 6.33
N GLY A 352 4.24 8.78 7.37
CA GLY A 352 3.02 9.57 7.24
C GLY A 352 3.34 11.04 6.96
N ASN A 353 2.87 11.95 7.78
CA ASN A 353 3.11 13.39 7.64
C ASN A 353 4.35 13.83 8.44
N THR A 354 5.54 13.64 7.89
CA THR A 354 6.79 14.08 8.54
C THR A 354 7.68 14.89 7.62
N PRO A 355 8.68 15.63 8.16
CA PRO A 355 9.72 16.25 7.35
C PRO A 355 10.65 15.24 6.67
N ASP A 356 10.69 14.00 7.16
CA ASP A 356 11.51 12.92 6.59
C ASP A 356 10.68 12.14 5.56
N ASP A 357 10.83 12.50 4.30
CA ASP A 357 10.16 11.86 3.17
C ASP A 357 10.91 10.58 2.71
N ARG A 358 11.66 9.90 3.60
CA ARG A 358 12.37 8.67 3.27
C ARG A 358 11.55 7.43 3.54
N LEU A 359 11.67 6.49 2.60
CA LEU A 359 11.24 5.12 2.76
C LEU A 359 12.43 4.30 3.26
N TYR A 360 12.18 3.40 4.21
CA TYR A 360 13.21 2.51 4.75
C TYR A 360 12.84 1.05 4.56
N LEU A 361 13.86 0.19 4.51
CA LEU A 361 13.69 -1.24 4.71
C LEU A 361 14.18 -1.62 6.10
N LEU A 362 13.40 -2.44 6.80
CA LEU A 362 13.75 -2.99 8.10
C LEU A 362 13.96 -4.50 7.98
N LYS A 363 14.92 -5.03 8.73
CA LYS A 363 15.13 -6.48 8.92
C LYS A 363 14.47 -6.90 10.22
N LEU A 364 13.67 -7.94 10.17
CA LEU A 364 13.09 -8.57 11.37
C LEU A 364 13.86 -9.87 11.67
N ASP A 365 14.38 -10.00 12.88
CA ASP A 365 14.86 -11.29 13.40
C ASP A 365 13.64 -12.14 13.81
N PRO A 366 13.29 -13.20 13.05
CA PRO A 366 12.07 -13.98 13.31
C PRO A 366 12.16 -14.84 14.57
N SER A 367 13.33 -14.95 15.18
CA SER A 367 13.54 -15.70 16.43
C SER A 367 13.37 -14.85 17.68
N LYS A 368 13.62 -13.53 17.57
CA LYS A 368 13.62 -12.59 18.71
C LYS A 368 12.57 -11.50 18.61
N GLY A 369 12.01 -11.26 17.40
CA GLY A 369 11.12 -10.13 17.15
C GLY A 369 11.84 -8.78 17.20
N THR A 370 13.15 -8.73 16.97
CA THR A 370 13.90 -7.47 16.94
C THR A 370 13.97 -6.90 15.53
N LEU A 371 13.80 -5.59 15.42
CA LEU A 371 13.91 -4.84 14.16
C LEU A 371 15.24 -4.10 14.10
N THR A 372 15.84 -4.07 12.91
CA THR A 372 16.99 -3.21 12.59
C THR A 372 16.78 -2.57 11.22
N ILE A 373 17.31 -1.37 11.02
CA ILE A 373 17.30 -0.72 9.71
C ILE A 373 18.23 -1.49 8.78
N ASP A 374 17.82 -1.73 7.51
CA ASP A 374 18.71 -2.23 6.48
C ASP A 374 19.59 -1.07 5.98
N ASP A 375 20.78 -0.94 6.54
CA ASP A 375 21.73 0.14 6.25
C ASP A 375 22.42 0.00 4.88
N ALA A 376 22.26 -1.15 4.21
CA ALA A 376 22.71 -1.35 2.84
C ALA A 376 21.73 -0.79 1.81
N PHE A 377 20.45 -0.64 2.16
CA PHE A 377 19.44 -0.04 1.27
C PHE A 377 19.64 1.48 1.23
N ARG A 378 20.23 1.97 0.13
CA ARG A 378 20.63 3.37 0.00
C ARG A 378 20.26 3.93 -1.37
N ASP A 379 19.81 5.18 -1.40
CA ASP A 379 19.61 5.93 -2.64
C ASP A 379 20.97 6.48 -3.15
N VAL A 380 20.95 7.09 -4.31
CA VAL A 380 22.12 7.74 -4.96
C VAL A 380 22.76 8.83 -4.11
N ASP A 381 22.06 9.39 -3.13
CA ASP A 381 22.62 10.34 -2.15
C ASP A 381 23.45 9.65 -1.05
N THR A 382 23.65 8.34 -1.14
CA THR A 382 24.41 7.46 -0.22
C THR A 382 23.87 7.36 1.22
N LYS A 383 22.77 8.05 1.53
CA LYS A 383 22.10 7.94 2.83
C LYS A 383 21.22 6.69 2.87
N VAL A 384 21.04 6.15 4.06
CA VAL A 384 20.15 5.00 4.29
C VAL A 384 18.71 5.35 3.93
N GLY A 385 18.01 4.43 3.27
CA GLY A 385 16.65 4.60 2.79
C GLY A 385 16.58 5.33 1.45
N PHE A 386 15.43 5.20 0.77
CA PHE A 386 15.15 5.87 -0.50
C PHE A 386 14.54 7.26 -0.24
N ASN A 387 15.03 8.27 -0.95
CA ASN A 387 14.66 9.66 -0.75
C ASN A 387 13.58 10.12 -1.73
N PHE A 388 12.41 10.54 -1.23
CA PHE A 388 11.33 11.15 -2.01
C PHE A 388 11.40 12.70 -2.03
N ALA A 389 12.44 13.32 -1.47
CA ALA A 389 12.67 14.76 -1.58
C ALA A 389 12.78 15.22 -3.04
N GLU A 390 12.89 16.53 -3.27
CA GLU A 390 12.93 17.11 -4.62
C GLU A 390 13.98 16.46 -5.52
N ARG A 391 13.52 15.85 -6.60
CA ARG A 391 14.34 15.22 -7.64
C ARG A 391 13.65 15.28 -9.00
N GLU A 392 14.41 15.03 -10.07
CA GLU A 392 13.83 14.74 -11.39
C GLU A 392 13.40 13.28 -11.44
N TRP A 393 12.12 13.05 -11.74
CA TRP A 393 11.53 11.72 -11.85
C TRP A 393 11.55 11.24 -13.30
N PRO A 394 11.73 9.95 -13.58
CA PRO A 394 11.84 9.39 -14.93
C PRO A 394 10.69 9.73 -15.86
N HIS A 395 9.49 10.01 -15.35
CA HIS A 395 8.33 10.42 -16.13
C HIS A 395 8.33 11.92 -16.49
N GLY A 396 9.46 12.65 -16.29
CA GLY A 396 9.66 14.03 -16.74
C GLY A 396 9.12 15.10 -15.80
N TRP A 397 8.84 14.77 -14.56
CA TRP A 397 8.44 15.72 -13.53
C TRP A 397 9.56 15.96 -12.52
N LYS A 398 9.63 17.19 -11.99
CA LYS A 398 10.54 17.55 -10.90
C LYS A 398 9.76 18.06 -9.69
N GLY A 399 9.96 17.43 -8.54
CA GLY A 399 9.27 17.81 -7.30
C GLY A 399 9.48 16.81 -6.18
N VAL A 400 8.77 17.02 -5.08
CA VAL A 400 8.82 16.19 -3.86
C VAL A 400 7.72 15.14 -3.92
N GLY A 401 8.10 13.87 -3.96
CA GLY A 401 7.16 12.76 -3.86
C GLY A 401 6.72 12.54 -2.40
N LYS A 402 5.46 12.11 -2.23
CA LYS A 402 4.90 11.67 -0.93
C LYS A 402 4.54 10.20 -1.04
N PRO A 403 5.41 9.29 -0.58
CA PRO A 403 5.15 7.84 -0.65
C PRO A 403 4.09 7.44 0.37
N HIS A 404 3.28 6.43 0.02
CA HIS A 404 2.34 5.84 0.95
C HIS A 404 2.33 4.31 0.84
N GLY A 405 1.49 3.69 0.02
CA GLY A 405 1.47 2.26 -0.21
C GLY A 405 2.73 1.75 -0.89
N ALA A 406 3.24 0.61 -0.46
CA ALA A 406 4.40 -0.01 -1.07
C ALA A 406 4.31 -1.54 -1.00
N VAL A 407 4.85 -2.23 -2.01
CA VAL A 407 4.81 -3.70 -2.10
C VAL A 407 6.03 -4.21 -2.84
N PHE A 408 6.58 -5.34 -2.40
CA PHE A 408 7.69 -6.01 -3.10
C PHE A 408 7.19 -6.83 -4.28
N SER A 409 8.04 -7.02 -5.30
CA SER A 409 7.82 -8.04 -6.33
C SER A 409 7.78 -9.45 -5.71
N ARG A 410 7.34 -10.42 -6.50
CA ARG A 410 7.34 -11.83 -6.08
C ARG A 410 8.69 -12.46 -6.31
#